data_efc8186c7d5e73094417b308fb2762d3
#
_entry.id   efc8186c7d5e73094417b308fb2762d3
#
_cell.length_a   1.000
_cell.length_b   1.000
_cell.length_c   1.000
_cell.angle_alpha   90.00
_cell.angle_beta   90.00
_cell.angle_gamma   90.00
#
_symmetry.space_group_name_H-M   'P 1'
#
loop_
_entity.id
_entity.type
_entity.pdbx_description
1 polymer ?
#
loop_
_entity_poly.entity_id
_entity_poly.type
_entity_poly.pdbx_seq_one_letter_code
_entity_poly.pdbx_strand_id
1 'polypeptide(L)'
;MCTVVILRRPTHAWPLIVGANRDEMMNRPWKPPARHWPDRLDVIAGLDEVGGGTWMGLNDTGVTACILNRHGALGPAPGKCSRGELVLEALDHGDATDAAAALRDIDPTAYRPCNMLIADNRDAWWLAMTGKAANVHMERIPEGLSMFTALERNDVTDPRIAT
;
A
#
# COMPACT_ATOMS: atom_id res chain seq x y z
N MET A 1 1.99 -7.97 -12.34
CA MET A 1 1.57 -6.71 -11.67
C MET A 1 0.75 -7.05 -10.44
N CYS A 2 1.01 -6.38 -9.32
CA CYS A 2 0.29 -6.61 -8.06
C CYS A 2 -1.20 -6.25 -8.18
N THR A 3 -2.02 -6.94 -7.40
CA THR A 3 -3.47 -6.69 -7.29
C THR A 3 -3.83 -6.68 -5.82
N VAL A 4 -4.66 -5.74 -5.40
CA VAL A 4 -5.27 -5.71 -4.07
C VAL A 4 -6.78 -5.62 -4.22
N VAL A 5 -7.47 -6.47 -3.48
CA VAL A 5 -8.92 -6.45 -3.33
C VAL A 5 -9.25 -6.09 -1.89
N ILE A 6 -10.10 -5.10 -1.69
CA ILE A 6 -10.53 -4.66 -0.38
C ILE A 6 -12.06 -4.67 -0.31
N LEU A 7 -12.60 -5.30 0.73
CA LEU A 7 -14.01 -5.32 1.03
C LEU A 7 -14.26 -4.59 2.35
N ARG A 8 -14.92 -3.43 2.29
CA ARG A 8 -15.33 -2.63 3.45
C ARG A 8 -16.78 -2.87 3.79
N ARG A 9 -17.04 -3.24 5.05
CA ARG A 9 -18.38 -3.46 5.61
C ARG A 9 -18.41 -3.00 7.08
N PRO A 10 -18.40 -1.69 7.37
CA PRO A 10 -18.17 -1.14 8.72
C PRO A 10 -19.06 -1.69 9.82
N THR A 11 -20.28 -2.13 9.48
CA THR A 11 -21.24 -2.70 10.44
C THR A 11 -21.18 -4.22 10.57
N HIS A 12 -20.31 -4.88 9.83
CA HIS A 12 -20.17 -6.33 9.84
C HIS A 12 -19.15 -6.79 10.90
N ALA A 13 -19.28 -8.03 11.41
CA ALA A 13 -18.31 -8.63 12.33
C ALA A 13 -16.86 -8.67 11.78
N TRP A 14 -16.73 -8.70 10.45
CA TRP A 14 -15.48 -8.51 9.72
C TRP A 14 -15.58 -7.22 8.90
N PRO A 15 -15.28 -6.05 9.49
CA PRO A 15 -15.52 -4.75 8.85
C PRO A 15 -14.59 -4.50 7.66
N LEU A 16 -13.42 -5.13 7.66
CA LEU A 16 -12.43 -5.04 6.60
C LEU A 16 -11.90 -6.43 6.25
N ILE A 17 -11.84 -6.74 4.96
CA ILE A 17 -11.12 -7.89 4.42
C ILE A 17 -10.23 -7.37 3.30
N VAL A 18 -8.95 -7.72 3.34
CA VAL A 18 -7.96 -7.37 2.31
C VAL A 18 -7.33 -8.64 1.77
N GLY A 19 -7.36 -8.79 0.46
CA GLY A 19 -6.63 -9.83 -0.27
C GLY A 19 -5.63 -9.18 -1.22
N ALA A 20 -4.39 -9.64 -1.22
CA ALA A 20 -3.34 -9.10 -2.07
C ALA A 20 -2.58 -10.21 -2.80
N ASN A 21 -2.27 -9.97 -4.06
CA ASN A 21 -1.33 -10.76 -4.84
C ASN A 21 -0.10 -9.91 -5.17
N ARG A 22 1.09 -10.40 -4.83
CA ARG A 22 2.36 -9.77 -5.18
C ARG A 22 2.95 -10.43 -6.41
N ASP A 23 3.03 -9.68 -7.49
CA ASP A 23 3.78 -10.04 -8.69
C ASP A 23 5.18 -9.42 -8.63
N GLU A 24 6.18 -10.25 -8.49
CA GLU A 24 7.58 -9.84 -8.42
C GLU A 24 8.46 -10.85 -9.15
N MET A 25 9.67 -10.47 -9.48
CA MET A 25 10.63 -11.38 -10.09
C MET A 25 10.97 -12.53 -9.14
N MET A 26 10.96 -13.76 -9.63
CA MET A 26 11.17 -14.98 -8.83
C MET A 26 12.53 -14.99 -8.08
N ASN A 27 13.52 -14.32 -8.63
CA ASN A 27 14.86 -14.24 -8.06
C ASN A 27 15.07 -13.04 -7.11
N ARG A 28 14.02 -12.21 -6.85
CA ARG A 28 14.13 -11.12 -5.87
C ARG A 28 14.08 -11.69 -4.46
N PRO A 29 15.14 -11.52 -3.65
CA PRO A 29 15.18 -12.07 -2.29
C PRO A 29 14.19 -11.32 -1.38
N TRP A 30 13.47 -12.10 -0.58
CA TRP A 30 12.48 -11.60 0.38
C TRP A 30 12.32 -12.58 1.55
N LYS A 31 11.78 -12.09 2.66
CA LYS A 31 11.41 -12.94 3.82
C LYS A 31 9.90 -12.91 4.05
N PRO A 32 9.32 -14.02 4.53
CA PRO A 32 7.90 -14.08 4.86
C PRO A 32 7.53 -13.09 5.98
N PRO A 33 6.22 -12.80 6.17
CA PRO A 33 5.77 -11.89 7.21
C PRO A 33 6.26 -12.30 8.60
N ALA A 34 6.94 -11.38 9.25
CA ALA A 34 7.45 -11.48 10.61
C ALA A 34 7.78 -10.07 11.14
N ARG A 35 8.25 -9.97 12.39
CA ARG A 35 8.78 -8.72 12.96
C ARG A 35 10.26 -8.58 12.58
N HIS A 36 10.53 -7.90 11.49
CA HIS A 36 11.88 -7.80 10.90
C HIS A 36 12.66 -6.56 11.35
N TRP A 37 11.97 -5.50 11.80
CA TRP A 37 12.58 -4.22 12.11
C TRP A 37 12.72 -4.04 13.62
N PRO A 38 13.96 -3.96 14.18
CA PRO A 38 14.16 -3.81 15.62
C PRO A 38 13.61 -2.51 16.22
N ASP A 39 13.47 -1.49 15.39
CA ASP A 39 12.91 -0.17 15.73
C ASP A 39 11.39 -0.08 15.55
N ARG A 40 10.73 -1.15 15.03
CA ARG A 40 9.28 -1.27 14.78
C ARG A 40 8.77 -2.63 15.24
N LEU A 41 8.83 -2.86 16.54
CA LEU A 41 8.50 -4.16 17.13
C LEU A 41 7.02 -4.55 17.03
N ASP A 42 6.15 -3.61 16.75
CA ASP A 42 4.70 -3.77 16.53
C ASP A 42 4.33 -4.08 15.08
N VAL A 43 5.29 -4.02 14.14
CA VAL A 43 5.05 -4.25 12.71
C VAL A 43 5.30 -5.70 12.33
N ILE A 44 4.30 -6.32 11.70
CA ILE A 44 4.40 -7.63 11.04
C ILE A 44 4.26 -7.42 9.53
N ALA A 45 5.32 -7.71 8.78
CA ALA A 45 5.34 -7.54 7.33
C ALA A 45 6.34 -8.46 6.65
N GLY A 46 6.19 -8.69 5.34
CA GLY A 46 7.23 -9.31 4.53
C GLY A 46 8.41 -8.36 4.31
N LEU A 47 9.64 -8.85 4.37
CA LEU A 47 10.83 -8.04 4.14
C LEU A 47 11.29 -8.17 2.68
N ASP A 48 11.40 -7.06 1.98
CA ASP A 48 12.16 -6.94 0.73
C ASP A 48 13.66 -6.77 1.06
N GLU A 49 14.45 -7.82 0.92
CA GLU A 49 15.87 -7.79 1.31
C GLU A 49 16.73 -6.86 0.43
N VAL A 50 16.25 -6.49 -0.75
CA VAL A 50 16.93 -5.54 -1.64
C VAL A 50 16.63 -4.08 -1.26
N GLY A 51 15.36 -3.81 -1.00
CA GLY A 51 14.87 -2.45 -0.70
C GLY A 51 14.86 -2.10 0.79
N GLY A 52 15.00 -3.08 1.68
CA GLY A 52 14.94 -2.90 3.14
C GLY A 52 13.53 -2.63 3.69
N GLY A 53 12.55 -2.34 2.84
CA GLY A 53 11.16 -2.05 3.19
C GLY A 53 10.23 -3.24 2.96
N THR A 54 8.94 -2.93 2.83
CA THR A 54 7.90 -3.94 2.60
C THR A 54 6.91 -3.52 1.51
N TRP A 55 6.14 -4.47 0.99
CA TRP A 55 5.03 -4.22 0.07
C TRP A 55 3.66 -4.27 0.76
N MET A 56 3.56 -4.93 1.90
CA MET A 56 2.34 -5.04 2.71
C MET A 56 2.69 -5.47 4.13
N GLY A 57 2.03 -4.88 5.10
CA GLY A 57 2.16 -5.22 6.49
C GLY A 57 0.97 -4.78 7.32
N LEU A 58 1.02 -5.11 8.60
CA LEU A 58 0.08 -4.65 9.62
C LEU A 58 0.85 -4.37 10.92
N ASN A 59 0.29 -3.50 11.77
CA ASN A 59 0.80 -3.25 13.11
C ASN A 59 -0.15 -3.78 14.19
N ASP A 60 0.30 -3.76 15.43
CA ASP A 60 -0.47 -4.29 16.57
C ASP A 60 -1.74 -3.48 16.90
N THR A 61 -1.88 -2.24 16.39
CA THR A 61 -3.11 -1.43 16.54
C THR A 61 -4.16 -1.77 15.47
N GLY A 62 -3.82 -2.59 14.48
CA GLY A 62 -4.71 -3.05 13.42
C GLY A 62 -4.67 -2.20 12.14
N VAL A 63 -3.74 -1.26 12.02
CA VAL A 63 -3.49 -0.58 10.75
C VAL A 63 -2.82 -1.55 9.79
N THR A 64 -3.37 -1.69 8.59
CA THR A 64 -2.74 -2.41 7.47
C THR A 64 -2.43 -1.44 6.34
N ALA A 65 -1.27 -1.62 5.73
CA ALA A 65 -0.85 -0.81 4.59
C ALA A 65 -0.24 -1.69 3.50
N CYS A 66 -0.49 -1.34 2.24
CA CYS A 66 0.14 -2.00 1.10
C CYS A 66 0.40 -1.01 -0.03
N ILE A 67 1.37 -1.37 -0.89
CA ILE A 67 1.81 -0.52 -2.00
C ILE A 67 1.90 -1.31 -3.29
N LEU A 68 1.44 -0.69 -4.39
CA LEU A 68 1.47 -1.24 -5.74
C LEU A 68 2.19 -0.27 -6.68
N ASN A 69 3.00 -0.81 -7.57
CA ASN A 69 3.60 -0.02 -8.64
C ASN A 69 2.52 0.46 -9.62
N ARG A 70 2.55 1.72 -10.01
CA ARG A 70 1.74 2.20 -11.14
C ARG A 70 2.40 1.83 -12.47
N HIS A 71 1.62 1.89 -13.54
CA HIS A 71 2.07 1.54 -14.90
C HIS A 71 3.32 2.34 -15.29
N GLY A 72 4.32 1.67 -15.86
CA GLY A 72 5.59 2.29 -16.24
C GLY A 72 6.56 2.60 -15.08
N ALA A 73 6.23 2.21 -13.83
CA ALA A 73 7.02 2.55 -12.64
C ALA A 73 7.69 1.33 -11.97
N LEU A 74 8.00 0.27 -12.71
CA LEU A 74 8.67 -0.91 -12.16
C LEU A 74 10.14 -0.63 -11.81
N GLY A 75 10.62 -1.28 -10.76
CA GLY A 75 12.01 -1.24 -10.29
C GLY A 75 12.40 0.07 -9.59
N PRO A 76 13.67 0.16 -9.16
CA PRO A 76 14.25 1.37 -8.59
C PRO A 76 14.53 2.41 -9.70
N ALA A 77 14.81 3.67 -9.30
CA ALA A 77 15.31 4.70 -10.19
C ALA A 77 16.35 5.55 -9.47
N PRO A 78 17.40 6.03 -10.15
CA PRO A 78 18.39 6.92 -9.56
C PRO A 78 17.74 8.16 -8.92
N GLY A 79 18.16 8.51 -7.71
CA GLY A 79 17.65 9.67 -6.97
C GLY A 79 16.23 9.53 -6.44
N LYS A 80 15.63 8.32 -6.44
CA LYS A 80 14.31 8.05 -5.86
C LYS A 80 14.43 7.15 -4.63
N CYS A 81 13.64 7.47 -3.61
CA CYS A 81 13.50 6.66 -2.41
C CYS A 81 12.77 5.33 -2.68
N SER A 82 12.98 4.36 -1.79
CA SER A 82 12.25 3.09 -1.82
C SER A 82 10.80 3.32 -1.42
N ARG A 83 9.87 2.87 -2.25
CA ARG A 83 8.43 2.93 -1.93
C ARG A 83 8.04 2.02 -0.75
N GLY A 84 8.84 0.97 -0.50
CA GLY A 84 8.60 0.07 0.62
C GLY A 84 8.76 0.73 2.00
N GLU A 85 9.46 1.85 2.08
CA GLU A 85 9.57 2.68 3.28
C GLU A 85 8.23 3.32 3.65
N LEU A 86 7.45 3.75 2.65
CA LEU A 86 6.14 4.37 2.87
C LEU A 86 5.15 3.45 3.58
N VAL A 87 5.24 2.14 3.33
CA VAL A 87 4.41 1.17 4.03
C VAL A 87 4.80 1.10 5.51
N LEU A 88 6.09 1.09 5.81
CA LEU A 88 6.58 1.10 7.20
C LEU A 88 6.18 2.39 7.91
N GLU A 89 6.31 3.54 7.24
CA GLU A 89 5.89 4.85 7.77
C GLU A 89 4.39 4.88 8.08
N ALA A 90 3.54 4.32 7.21
CA ALA A 90 2.12 4.20 7.51
C ALA A 90 1.84 3.34 8.75
N LEU A 91 2.63 2.28 8.95
CA LEU A 91 2.49 1.36 10.08
C LEU A 91 3.05 1.92 11.40
N ASP A 92 3.75 3.06 11.39
CA ASP A 92 4.16 3.80 12.58
C ASP A 92 3.00 4.55 13.24
N HIS A 93 1.81 4.57 12.62
CA HIS A 93 0.62 5.28 13.11
C HIS A 93 -0.38 4.34 13.82
N GLY A 94 -1.14 4.91 14.77
CA GLY A 94 -2.14 4.17 15.55
C GLY A 94 -3.48 3.94 14.85
N ASP A 95 -3.78 4.69 13.77
CA ASP A 95 -4.98 4.53 12.94
C ASP A 95 -4.74 4.93 11.48
N ALA A 96 -5.63 4.45 10.59
CA ALA A 96 -5.49 4.62 9.16
C ALA A 96 -5.66 6.07 8.69
N THR A 97 -6.42 6.89 9.40
CA THR A 97 -6.69 8.29 9.02
C THR A 97 -5.47 9.16 9.27
N ASP A 98 -4.83 9.02 10.43
CA ASP A 98 -3.60 9.73 10.77
C ASP A 98 -2.46 9.32 9.84
N ALA A 99 -2.31 8.00 9.58
CA ALA A 99 -1.33 7.49 8.63
C ALA A 99 -1.52 8.07 7.22
N ALA A 100 -2.75 8.08 6.72
CA ALA A 100 -3.05 8.62 5.40
C ALA A 100 -2.83 10.15 5.32
N ALA A 101 -3.16 10.88 6.39
CA ALA A 101 -2.93 12.33 6.47
C ALA A 101 -1.43 12.66 6.44
N ALA A 102 -0.61 11.95 7.21
CA ALA A 102 0.84 12.13 7.21
C ALA A 102 1.45 11.88 5.82
N LEU A 103 1.06 10.79 5.17
CA LEU A 103 1.58 10.43 3.84
C LEU A 103 1.00 11.25 2.69
N ARG A 104 -0.12 11.94 2.88
CA ARG A 104 -0.62 12.92 1.89
C ARG A 104 0.33 14.11 1.72
N ASP A 105 1.00 14.51 2.78
CA ASP A 105 1.79 15.73 2.82
C ASP A 105 3.28 15.52 2.45
N ILE A 106 3.67 14.29 2.08
CA ILE A 106 5.04 14.00 1.61
C ILE A 106 5.28 14.55 0.20
N ASP A 107 6.54 14.70 -0.18
CA ASP A 107 6.92 15.02 -1.56
C ASP A 107 6.77 13.78 -2.48
N PRO A 108 5.74 13.72 -3.34
CA PRO A 108 5.54 12.57 -4.23
C PRO A 108 6.64 12.44 -5.28
N THR A 109 7.42 13.51 -5.52
CA THR A 109 8.50 13.48 -6.51
C THR A 109 9.73 12.74 -6.00
N ALA A 110 9.85 12.51 -4.69
CA ALA A 110 10.90 11.68 -4.11
C ALA A 110 10.75 10.20 -4.45
N TYR A 111 9.57 9.76 -4.91
CA TYR A 111 9.25 8.36 -5.19
C TYR A 111 8.87 8.13 -6.65
N ARG A 112 9.00 6.89 -7.11
CA ARG A 112 8.38 6.48 -8.36
C ARG A 112 6.86 6.32 -8.19
N PRO A 113 6.06 6.51 -9.26
CA PRO A 113 4.61 6.38 -9.20
C PRO A 113 4.14 5.08 -8.54
N CYS A 114 3.16 5.21 -7.63
CA CYS A 114 2.58 4.08 -6.92
C CYS A 114 1.13 4.36 -6.48
N ASN A 115 0.40 3.30 -6.20
CA ASN A 115 -0.83 3.30 -5.42
C ASN A 115 -0.51 2.77 -4.03
N MET A 116 -1.05 3.38 -3.00
CA MET A 116 -0.95 2.93 -1.64
C MET A 116 -2.32 2.82 -1.00
N LEU A 117 -2.56 1.78 -0.24
CA LEU A 117 -3.78 1.56 0.52
C LEU A 117 -3.42 1.48 1.99
N ILE A 118 -4.14 2.23 2.80
CA ILE A 118 -3.98 2.27 4.26
C ILE A 118 -5.37 2.08 4.86
N ALA A 119 -5.53 1.10 5.74
CA ALA A 119 -6.83 0.78 6.29
C ALA A 119 -6.73 0.21 7.71
N ASP A 120 -7.80 0.40 8.48
CA ASP A 120 -8.06 -0.26 9.73
C ASP A 120 -9.53 -0.76 9.78
N ASN A 121 -10.03 -1.15 10.94
CA ASN A 121 -11.40 -1.65 11.10
C ASN A 121 -12.49 -0.57 10.93
N ARG A 122 -12.14 0.72 10.83
CA ARG A 122 -13.05 1.87 10.70
C ARG A 122 -12.93 2.56 9.36
N ASP A 123 -11.70 2.83 8.93
CA ASP A 123 -11.39 3.65 7.77
C ASP A 123 -10.48 2.96 6.78
N ALA A 124 -10.58 3.38 5.52
CA ALA A 124 -9.68 2.92 4.47
C ALA A 124 -9.44 4.06 3.47
N TRP A 125 -8.19 4.25 3.10
CA TRP A 125 -7.71 5.32 2.26
C TRP A 125 -6.89 4.79 1.09
N TRP A 126 -7.07 5.40 -0.06
CA TRP A 126 -6.25 5.22 -1.23
C TRP A 126 -5.45 6.48 -1.48
N LEU A 127 -4.13 6.33 -1.57
CA LEU A 127 -3.20 7.38 -1.96
C LEU A 127 -2.59 7.03 -3.31
N ALA A 128 -2.57 7.98 -4.25
CA ALA A 128 -1.94 7.78 -5.54
C ALA A 128 -0.87 8.85 -5.81
N MET A 129 0.32 8.37 -6.12
CA MET A 129 1.44 9.17 -6.59
C MET A 129 1.60 8.89 -8.08
N THR A 130 1.20 9.84 -8.92
CA THR A 130 1.17 9.62 -10.37
C THR A 130 2.48 10.00 -11.07
N GLY A 131 3.38 10.69 -10.35
CA GLY A 131 4.61 11.25 -10.91
C GLY A 131 4.39 12.50 -11.78
N LYS A 132 3.15 12.93 -11.95
CA LYS A 132 2.76 14.12 -12.74
C LYS A 132 2.21 15.25 -11.86
N ALA A 133 1.56 14.91 -10.76
CA ALA A 133 0.99 15.86 -9.82
C ALA A 133 2.04 16.28 -8.77
N ALA A 134 1.97 17.53 -8.34
CA ALA A 134 2.81 18.06 -7.27
C ALA A 134 2.42 17.54 -5.87
N ASN A 135 1.23 16.96 -5.74
CA ASN A 135 0.68 16.48 -4.47
C ASN A 135 0.25 15.01 -4.59
N VAL A 136 0.22 14.32 -3.47
CA VAL A 136 -0.38 13.00 -3.35
C VAL A 136 -1.90 13.12 -3.48
N HIS A 137 -2.50 12.34 -4.38
CA HIS A 137 -3.96 12.19 -4.40
C HIS A 137 -4.37 11.29 -3.24
N MET A 138 -5.38 11.71 -2.48
CA MET A 138 -5.92 10.94 -1.35
C MET A 138 -7.44 10.85 -1.47
N GLU A 139 -7.98 9.65 -1.41
CA GLU A 139 -9.42 9.37 -1.49
C GLU A 139 -9.81 8.31 -0.46
N ARG A 140 -10.96 8.50 0.19
CA ARG A 140 -11.53 7.47 1.07
C ARG A 140 -12.09 6.32 0.23
N ILE A 141 -11.69 5.10 0.54
CA ILE A 141 -12.24 3.90 -0.11
C ILE A 141 -13.67 3.70 0.37
N PRO A 142 -14.67 3.63 -0.52
CA PRO A 142 -16.08 3.47 -0.14
C PRO A 142 -16.37 2.10 0.46
N GLU A 143 -17.54 1.94 1.06
CA GLU A 143 -18.08 0.63 1.44
C GLU A 143 -18.27 -0.26 0.21
N GLY A 144 -18.25 -1.56 0.44
CA GLY A 144 -18.32 -2.56 -0.62
C GLY A 144 -16.95 -2.98 -1.13
N LEU A 145 -16.94 -3.55 -2.33
CA LEU A 145 -15.76 -4.10 -2.97
C LEU A 145 -15.02 -3.03 -3.77
N SER A 146 -13.73 -2.95 -3.58
CA SER A 146 -12.83 -2.15 -4.43
C SER A 146 -11.61 -2.99 -4.84
N MET A 147 -11.15 -2.79 -6.06
CA MET A 147 -9.95 -3.44 -6.59
C MET A 147 -8.95 -2.39 -7.05
N PHE A 148 -7.68 -2.69 -6.81
CA PHE A 148 -6.56 -1.84 -7.17
C PHE A 148 -5.49 -2.66 -7.89
N THR A 149 -4.99 -2.07 -8.95
CA THR A 149 -3.90 -2.61 -9.77
C THR A 149 -2.85 -1.51 -10.00
N ALA A 150 -2.24 -1.47 -11.16
CA ALA A 150 -1.32 -0.40 -11.55
C ALA A 150 -2.02 0.88 -12.05
N LEU A 151 -3.35 0.87 -12.11
CA LEU A 151 -4.21 1.96 -12.59
C LEU A 151 -5.03 2.57 -11.44
N GLU A 152 -6.13 3.25 -11.79
CA GLU A 152 -7.06 3.82 -10.81
C GLU A 152 -7.92 2.72 -10.14
N ARG A 153 -8.61 3.08 -9.06
CA ARG A 153 -9.54 2.18 -8.37
C ARG A 153 -10.63 1.70 -9.31
N ASN A 154 -10.85 0.38 -9.37
CA ASN A 154 -11.89 -0.26 -10.19
C ASN A 154 -11.78 0.06 -11.69
N ASP A 155 -10.59 0.32 -12.20
CA ASP A 155 -10.38 0.62 -13.63
C ASP A 155 -10.57 -0.63 -14.47
N VAL A 156 -11.73 -0.72 -15.13
CA VAL A 156 -12.13 -1.86 -15.98
C VAL A 156 -11.30 -2.01 -17.25
N THR A 157 -10.40 -1.08 -17.56
CA THR A 157 -9.43 -1.27 -18.67
C THR A 157 -8.34 -2.26 -18.28
N ASP A 158 -8.16 -2.55 -16.98
CA ASP A 158 -7.33 -3.66 -16.53
C ASP A 158 -8.12 -4.98 -16.61
N PRO A 159 -7.68 -5.98 -17.38
CA PRO A 159 -8.42 -7.23 -17.57
C PRO A 159 -8.62 -8.02 -16.28
N ARG A 160 -7.88 -7.75 -15.21
CA ARG A 160 -8.07 -8.37 -13.88
C ARG A 160 -9.27 -7.80 -13.12
N ILE A 161 -9.74 -6.62 -13.51
CA ILE A 161 -10.91 -5.95 -12.93
C ILE A 161 -12.16 -6.15 -13.80
N ALA A 162 -11.99 -6.34 -15.10
CA ALA A 162 -13.05 -6.45 -16.08
C ALA A 162 -13.86 -7.76 -16.04
N THR A 163 -13.50 -8.72 -15.17
CA THR A 163 -14.12 -10.06 -15.07
C THR A 163 -15.33 -10.13 -14.16
#